data_da34768e462b3630c6d04333c3ca18d3
#
_entry.id   da34768e462b3630c6d04333c3ca18d3
#
_cell.length_a   1.000
_cell.length_b   1.000
_cell.length_c   1.000
_cell.angle_alpha   90.00
_cell.angle_beta   90.00
_cell.angle_gamma   90.00
#
_symmetry.space_group_name_H-M   'P 1'
#
loop_
_entity.id
_entity.type
_entity.pdbx_description
1 polymer ?
#
loop_
_entity_poly.entity_id
_entity_poly.type
_entity_poly.pdbx_seq_one_letter_code
_entity_poly.pdbx_strand_id
1 'polypeptide(L)'
;MGREKLSIEVGGLPLIEHVNNALSRSCQEILLVGGGVQLEGARHIADERPGRQGPLAGIEAGLAAAGCPDVFVAAGDMPFLSRGLVGYLLERLGNGDVVAVIPRYAGRSHPLCGAYARGLLPGVKGALDDGTRAVREFLEGTDGVEYVGEELRRFGDPELLLMNVNSPRDLERARREAGR
;
A
#
# COMPACT_ATOMS: atom_id res chain seq x y z
N MET A 1 -5.51 4.11 -17.96
CA MET A 1 -6.20 3.12 -17.10
C MET A 1 -6.26 3.70 -15.67
N GLY A 2 -7.18 4.60 -15.41
CA GLY A 2 -7.29 5.29 -14.14
C GLY A 2 -8.39 4.69 -13.25
N ARG A 3 -9.46 5.45 -13.02
CA ARG A 3 -10.59 5.11 -12.13
C ARG A 3 -11.27 3.79 -12.46
N GLU A 4 -11.42 3.42 -13.74
CA GLU A 4 -12.03 2.15 -14.18
C GLU A 4 -11.20 0.92 -13.79
N LYS A 5 -9.87 1.05 -13.60
CA LYS A 5 -8.99 -0.06 -13.28
C LYS A 5 -9.33 -0.73 -11.95
N LEU A 6 -9.63 0.03 -10.91
CA LEU A 6 -9.90 -0.49 -9.58
C LEU A 6 -11.25 -1.22 -9.47
N SER A 7 -12.16 -0.98 -10.43
CA SER A 7 -13.44 -1.67 -10.56
C SER A 7 -13.36 -2.96 -11.38
N ILE A 8 -12.19 -3.29 -11.94
CA ILE A 8 -12.01 -4.54 -12.70
C ILE A 8 -12.10 -5.73 -11.73
N GLU A 9 -12.86 -6.75 -12.13
CA GLU A 9 -13.08 -7.92 -11.32
C GLU A 9 -12.01 -9.01 -11.54
N VAL A 10 -11.60 -9.59 -10.41
CA VAL A 10 -10.78 -10.79 -10.29
C VAL A 10 -11.49 -11.73 -9.32
N GLY A 11 -11.80 -12.96 -9.72
CA GLY A 11 -12.52 -13.90 -8.87
C GLY A 11 -13.91 -13.43 -8.41
N GLY A 12 -14.58 -12.57 -9.18
CA GLY A 12 -15.92 -12.06 -8.88
C GLY A 12 -15.95 -10.84 -7.94
N LEU A 13 -14.78 -10.27 -7.58
CA LEU A 13 -14.68 -9.06 -6.77
C LEU A 13 -13.83 -8.00 -7.48
N PRO A 14 -14.18 -6.70 -7.38
CA PRO A 14 -13.35 -5.59 -7.82
C PRO A 14 -11.97 -5.61 -7.14
N LEU A 15 -10.92 -5.17 -7.84
CA LEU A 15 -9.55 -5.12 -7.31
C LEU A 15 -9.47 -4.37 -5.98
N ILE A 16 -10.15 -3.23 -5.86
CA ILE A 16 -10.14 -2.44 -4.63
C ILE A 16 -10.79 -3.17 -3.45
N GLU A 17 -11.80 -4.02 -3.70
CA GLU A 17 -12.47 -4.79 -2.65
C GLU A 17 -11.58 -5.92 -2.10
N HIS A 18 -10.70 -6.50 -2.91
CA HIS A 18 -9.70 -7.45 -2.41
C HIS A 18 -8.78 -6.79 -1.38
N VAL A 19 -8.31 -5.58 -1.69
CA VAL A 19 -7.45 -4.81 -0.79
C VAL A 19 -8.22 -4.40 0.46
N ASN A 20 -9.44 -3.90 0.32
CA ASN A 20 -10.32 -3.54 1.43
C ASN A 20 -10.54 -4.72 2.39
N ASN A 21 -10.83 -5.90 1.85
CA ASN A 21 -11.02 -7.12 2.65
C ASN A 21 -9.76 -7.56 3.41
N ALA A 22 -8.57 -7.32 2.84
CA ALA A 22 -7.31 -7.61 3.52
C ALA A 22 -7.03 -6.62 4.66
N LEU A 23 -7.40 -5.35 4.51
CA LEU A 23 -7.15 -4.27 5.46
C LEU A 23 -8.17 -4.22 6.59
N SER A 24 -9.47 -4.34 6.29
CA SER A 24 -10.59 -4.06 7.20
C SER A 24 -10.61 -4.86 8.49
N ARG A 25 -9.90 -5.97 8.55
CA ARG A 25 -9.80 -6.81 9.77
C ARG A 25 -8.53 -6.54 10.59
N SER A 26 -7.59 -5.76 10.08
CA SER A 26 -6.33 -5.42 10.74
C SER A 26 -6.20 -3.94 11.04
N CYS A 27 -7.00 -3.10 10.36
CA CYS A 27 -6.99 -1.65 10.49
C CYS A 27 -8.30 -1.16 11.11
N GLN A 28 -8.22 -0.15 11.97
CA GLN A 28 -9.39 0.45 12.63
C GLN A 28 -10.15 1.41 11.73
N GLU A 29 -9.46 2.00 10.74
CA GLU A 29 -10.04 2.87 9.72
C GLU A 29 -9.44 2.56 8.36
N ILE A 30 -10.21 2.79 7.31
CA ILE A 30 -9.76 2.70 5.92
C ILE A 30 -9.83 4.10 5.30
N LEU A 31 -8.70 4.53 4.74
CA LEU A 31 -8.58 5.79 4.03
C LEU A 31 -8.37 5.50 2.54
N LEU A 32 -9.24 6.03 1.70
CA LEU A 32 -9.06 5.99 0.25
C LEU A 32 -8.53 7.34 -0.23
N VAL A 33 -7.24 7.36 -0.57
CA VAL A 33 -6.55 8.59 -1.00
C VAL A 33 -6.63 8.73 -2.51
N GLY A 34 -7.13 9.87 -2.97
CA GLY A 34 -7.31 10.16 -4.39
C GLY A 34 -8.39 9.29 -5.03
N GLY A 35 -8.33 9.21 -6.36
CA GLY A 35 -9.22 8.34 -7.12
C GLY A 35 -10.66 8.85 -7.24
N GLY A 36 -11.50 8.08 -7.92
CA GLY A 36 -12.93 8.36 -8.13
C GLY A 36 -13.78 7.12 -7.96
N VAL A 37 -13.22 6.13 -7.26
CA VAL A 37 -13.92 4.90 -6.88
C VAL A 37 -14.58 5.16 -5.54
N GLN A 38 -15.81 4.71 -5.37
CA GLN A 38 -16.49 4.67 -4.08
C GLN A 38 -16.14 3.33 -3.42
N LEU A 39 -15.78 3.38 -2.13
CA LEU A 39 -15.50 2.20 -1.32
C LEU A 39 -16.29 2.33 -0.02
N GLU A 40 -17.21 1.39 0.20
CA GLU A 40 -18.06 1.39 1.37
C GLU A 40 -17.21 1.27 2.65
N GLY A 41 -17.55 2.06 3.67
CA GLY A 41 -16.83 2.09 4.94
C GLY A 41 -15.47 2.81 4.92
N ALA A 42 -14.99 3.27 3.77
CA ALA A 42 -13.77 4.05 3.69
C ALA A 42 -14.02 5.55 3.76
N ARG A 43 -13.14 6.27 4.44
CA ARG A 43 -13.10 7.73 4.44
C ARG A 43 -12.27 8.21 3.24
N HIS A 44 -12.90 8.98 2.36
CA HIS A 44 -12.24 9.52 1.17
C HIS A 44 -11.41 10.74 1.51
N ILE A 45 -10.15 10.72 1.09
CA ILE A 45 -9.17 11.78 1.30
C ILE A 45 -8.78 12.37 -0.05
N ALA A 46 -8.94 13.67 -0.21
CA ALA A 46 -8.45 14.37 -1.39
C ALA A 46 -6.92 14.42 -1.38
N ASP A 47 -6.30 14.28 -2.55
CA ASP A 47 -4.91 14.64 -2.74
C ASP A 47 -4.86 16.16 -2.92
N GLU A 48 -4.41 16.86 -1.89
CA GLU A 48 -4.45 18.34 -1.83
C GLU A 48 -3.29 18.98 -2.60
N ARG A 49 -2.26 18.21 -2.98
CA ARG A 49 -1.14 18.79 -3.73
C ARG A 49 -1.51 19.02 -5.19
N PRO A 50 -1.23 20.22 -5.74
CA PRO A 50 -1.53 20.52 -7.14
C PRO A 50 -0.70 19.65 -8.09
N GLY A 51 -1.37 19.08 -9.09
CA GLY A 51 -0.75 18.23 -10.09
C GLY A 51 -0.57 16.77 -9.64
N ARG A 52 -0.10 15.93 -10.56
CA ARG A 52 0.22 14.51 -10.24
C ARG A 52 1.58 14.44 -9.58
N GLN A 53 1.60 14.42 -8.25
CA GLN A 53 2.83 14.40 -7.45
C GLN A 53 3.37 12.98 -7.15
N GLY A 54 2.82 11.96 -7.80
CA GLY A 54 3.25 10.57 -7.64
C GLY A 54 2.74 9.92 -6.34
N PRO A 55 3.18 8.68 -6.07
CA PRO A 55 2.64 7.91 -4.94
C PRO A 55 3.06 8.45 -3.57
N LEU A 56 4.15 9.22 -3.47
CA LEU A 56 4.60 9.80 -2.21
C LEU A 56 3.61 10.85 -1.68
N ALA A 57 2.95 11.62 -2.56
CA ALA A 57 1.89 12.55 -2.17
C ALA A 57 0.65 11.83 -1.62
N GLY A 58 0.32 10.65 -2.18
CA GLY A 58 -0.73 9.81 -1.61
C GLY A 58 -0.39 9.32 -0.20
N ILE A 59 0.86 8.99 0.08
CA ILE A 59 1.33 8.63 1.43
C ILE A 59 1.23 9.84 2.36
N GLU A 60 1.66 11.03 1.92
CA GLU A 60 1.50 12.27 2.71
C GLU A 60 0.04 12.47 3.14
N ALA A 61 -0.88 12.44 2.19
CA ALA A 61 -2.30 12.66 2.46
C ALA A 61 -2.87 11.59 3.42
N GLY A 62 -2.48 10.31 3.23
CA GLY A 62 -2.86 9.23 4.13
C GLY A 62 -2.32 9.42 5.55
N LEU A 63 -1.02 9.72 5.72
CA LEU A 63 -0.41 9.96 7.03
C LEU A 63 -0.99 11.20 7.72
N ALA A 64 -1.29 12.25 6.98
CA ALA A 64 -1.90 13.47 7.52
C ALA A 64 -3.32 13.23 8.05
N ALA A 65 -4.10 12.41 7.33
CA ALA A 65 -5.49 12.12 7.67
C ALA A 65 -5.66 10.99 8.71
N ALA A 66 -4.65 10.14 8.88
CA ALA A 66 -4.74 8.97 9.77
C ALA A 66 -4.93 9.37 11.24
N GLY A 67 -5.86 8.68 11.90
CA GLY A 67 -6.10 8.79 13.35
C GLY A 67 -5.15 7.93 14.20
N CYS A 68 -4.51 6.91 13.60
CA CYS A 68 -3.62 5.96 14.27
C CYS A 68 -2.14 6.34 14.11
N PRO A 69 -1.27 5.94 15.06
CA PRO A 69 0.18 6.16 14.94
C PRO A 69 0.83 5.31 13.86
N ASP A 70 0.29 4.12 13.61
CA ASP A 70 0.79 3.15 12.63
C ASP A 70 -0.19 3.05 11.45
N VAL A 71 0.33 3.20 10.24
CA VAL A 71 -0.47 3.27 9.01
C VAL A 71 0.03 2.23 8.02
N PHE A 72 -0.88 1.37 7.54
CA PHE A 72 -0.58 0.48 6.43
C PHE A 72 -0.94 1.16 5.10
N VAL A 73 0.00 1.17 4.18
CA VAL A 73 -0.18 1.70 2.82
C VAL A 73 -0.30 0.54 1.85
N ALA A 74 -1.37 0.52 1.07
CA ALA A 74 -1.59 -0.46 0.01
C ALA A 74 -1.95 0.21 -1.31
N ALA A 75 -1.41 -0.32 -2.42
CA ALA A 75 -1.95 0.01 -3.74
C ALA A 75 -3.30 -0.68 -3.94
N GLY A 76 -4.28 0.03 -4.51
CA GLY A 76 -5.65 -0.50 -4.69
C GLY A 76 -5.79 -1.63 -5.73
N ASP A 77 -4.71 -2.01 -6.40
CA ASP A 77 -4.66 -3.00 -7.47
C ASP A 77 -3.88 -4.28 -7.11
N MET A 78 -3.86 -4.64 -5.81
CA MET A 78 -3.18 -5.81 -5.24
C MET A 78 -4.19 -6.90 -4.83
N PRO A 79 -4.69 -7.72 -5.77
CA PRO A 79 -5.80 -8.66 -5.50
C PRO A 79 -5.46 -9.80 -4.54
N PHE A 80 -4.17 -10.07 -4.30
CA PHE A 80 -3.70 -11.16 -3.44
C PHE A 80 -3.06 -10.67 -2.14
N LEU A 81 -3.26 -9.39 -1.78
CA LEU A 81 -2.79 -8.87 -0.51
C LEU A 81 -3.35 -9.72 0.64
N SER A 82 -2.45 -10.25 1.48
CA SER A 82 -2.83 -11.12 2.59
C SER A 82 -3.06 -10.32 3.87
N ARG A 83 -4.20 -10.57 4.53
CA ARG A 83 -4.46 -10.04 5.89
C ARG A 83 -3.35 -10.36 6.88
N GLY A 84 -2.81 -11.60 6.81
CA GLY A 84 -1.71 -12.01 7.68
C GLY A 84 -0.46 -11.17 7.47
N LEU A 85 -0.15 -10.81 6.22
CA LEU A 85 0.96 -9.92 5.90
C LEU A 85 0.71 -8.51 6.45
N VAL A 86 -0.48 -7.96 6.28
CA VAL A 86 -0.86 -6.64 6.82
C VAL A 86 -0.63 -6.60 8.33
N GLY A 87 -1.18 -7.58 9.07
CA GLY A 87 -1.02 -7.66 10.52
C GLY A 87 0.44 -7.80 10.95
N TYR A 88 1.20 -8.64 10.27
CA TYR A 88 2.62 -8.85 10.56
C TYR A 88 3.46 -7.58 10.39
N LEU A 89 3.26 -6.83 9.29
CA LEU A 89 4.03 -5.60 9.05
C LEU A 89 3.68 -4.49 10.06
N LEU A 90 2.39 -4.37 10.44
CA LEU A 90 1.96 -3.45 11.49
C LEU A 90 2.52 -3.85 12.87
N GLU A 91 2.51 -5.14 13.22
CA GLU A 91 3.08 -5.64 14.46
C GLU A 91 4.60 -5.37 14.54
N ARG A 92 5.32 -5.59 13.44
CA ARG A 92 6.75 -5.29 13.36
C ARG A 92 7.04 -3.81 13.58
N LEU A 93 6.21 -2.93 12.97
CA LEU A 93 6.33 -1.49 13.14
C LEU A 93 6.09 -1.08 14.60
N GLY A 94 5.00 -1.56 15.21
CA GLY A 94 4.61 -1.18 16.58
C GLY A 94 5.53 -1.71 17.67
N ASN A 95 6.25 -2.81 17.43
CA ASN A 95 7.16 -3.43 18.40
C ASN A 95 8.65 -3.10 18.16
N GLY A 96 8.98 -2.35 17.09
CA GLY A 96 10.35 -2.03 16.71
C GLY A 96 10.70 -0.55 16.87
N ASP A 97 11.99 -0.28 16.94
CA ASP A 97 12.53 1.09 16.86
C ASP A 97 12.68 1.52 15.38
N VAL A 98 11.68 1.18 14.57
CA VAL A 98 11.68 1.44 13.12
C VAL A 98 10.56 2.39 12.73
N VAL A 99 10.75 3.12 11.65
CA VAL A 99 9.77 4.12 11.15
C VAL A 99 8.96 3.61 9.97
N ALA A 100 9.44 2.55 9.31
CA ALA A 100 8.69 1.85 8.25
C ALA A 100 9.14 0.39 8.14
N VAL A 101 8.22 -0.49 7.75
CA VAL A 101 8.48 -1.91 7.46
C VAL A 101 7.98 -2.22 6.06
N ILE A 102 8.90 -2.56 5.15
CA ILE A 102 8.66 -2.64 3.71
C ILE A 102 9.02 -4.03 3.18
N PRO A 103 8.10 -4.72 2.48
CA PRO A 103 8.44 -5.96 1.77
C PRO A 103 9.52 -5.73 0.71
N ARG A 104 10.49 -6.65 0.67
CA ARG A 104 11.48 -6.74 -0.40
C ARG A 104 11.50 -8.15 -0.96
N TYR A 105 11.25 -8.28 -2.26
CA TYR A 105 11.25 -9.57 -2.94
C TYR A 105 11.93 -9.46 -4.30
N ALA A 106 12.71 -10.48 -4.68
CA ALA A 106 13.48 -10.51 -5.94
C ALA A 106 14.28 -9.20 -6.19
N GLY A 107 14.92 -8.66 -5.15
CA GLY A 107 15.73 -7.45 -5.22
C GLY A 107 14.93 -6.13 -5.32
N ARG A 108 13.60 -6.18 -5.25
CA ARG A 108 12.72 -5.00 -5.36
C ARG A 108 11.98 -4.73 -4.06
N SER A 109 11.98 -3.48 -3.60
CA SER A 109 11.11 -3.03 -2.51
C SER A 109 9.70 -2.73 -3.02
N HIS A 110 8.70 -2.97 -2.17
CA HIS A 110 7.28 -2.78 -2.47
C HIS A 110 6.66 -1.75 -1.51
N PRO A 111 7.00 -0.47 -1.65
CA PRO A 111 6.61 0.56 -0.70
C PRO A 111 5.10 0.86 -0.68
N LEU A 112 4.34 0.48 -1.71
CA LEU A 112 2.88 0.53 -1.71
C LEU A 112 2.25 -0.79 -1.23
N CYS A 113 2.96 -1.51 -0.36
CA CYS A 113 2.53 -2.64 0.45
C CYS A 113 3.38 -2.63 1.73
N GLY A 114 3.22 -1.63 2.59
CA GLY A 114 4.10 -1.47 3.75
C GLY A 114 3.44 -0.77 4.92
N ALA A 115 4.03 -0.93 6.12
CA ALA A 115 3.64 -0.23 7.32
C ALA A 115 4.55 0.99 7.56
N TYR A 116 3.95 2.11 7.95
CA TYR A 116 4.62 3.40 8.14
C TYR A 116 4.21 4.03 9.46
N ALA A 117 5.16 4.52 10.23
CA ALA A 117 4.87 5.37 11.37
C ALA A 117 4.34 6.72 10.89
N ARG A 118 3.23 7.19 11.47
CA ARG A 118 2.67 8.52 11.19
C ARG A 118 3.70 9.65 11.44
N GLY A 119 4.66 9.42 12.33
CA GLY A 119 5.77 10.31 12.60
C GLY A 119 6.66 10.64 11.39
N LEU A 120 6.59 9.87 10.31
CA LEU A 120 7.27 10.17 9.04
C LEU A 120 6.69 11.36 8.27
N LEU A 121 5.49 11.84 8.63
CA LEU A 121 4.80 12.91 7.90
C LEU A 121 5.65 14.18 7.65
N PRO A 122 6.39 14.71 8.63
CA PRO A 122 7.26 15.89 8.38
C PRO A 122 8.36 15.61 7.33
N GLY A 123 8.98 14.42 7.39
CA GLY A 123 9.99 14.00 6.42
C GLY A 123 9.41 13.82 5.00
N VAL A 124 8.23 13.22 4.88
CA VAL A 124 7.52 13.07 3.61
C VAL A 124 7.19 14.43 3.00
N LYS A 125 6.70 15.39 3.81
CA LYS A 125 6.44 16.77 3.37
C LYS A 125 7.70 17.46 2.84
N GLY A 126 8.80 17.41 3.60
CA GLY A 126 10.06 17.99 3.19
C GLY A 126 10.57 17.39 1.88
N ALA A 127 10.59 16.07 1.74
CA ALA A 127 11.01 15.40 0.52
C ALA A 127 10.17 15.81 -0.70
N LEU A 128 8.86 15.93 -0.53
CA LEU A 128 7.96 16.39 -1.60
C LEU A 128 8.23 17.86 -1.99
N ASP A 129 8.51 18.73 -1.02
CA ASP A 129 8.86 20.14 -1.26
C ASP A 129 10.19 20.27 -1.98
N ASP A 130 11.16 19.38 -1.70
CA ASP A 130 12.44 19.26 -2.38
C ASP A 130 12.36 18.60 -3.78
N GLY A 131 11.15 18.16 -4.18
CA GLY A 131 10.92 17.61 -5.50
C GLY A 131 10.94 16.08 -5.60
N THR A 132 11.19 15.36 -4.51
CA THR A 132 11.10 13.87 -4.48
C THR A 132 9.65 13.43 -4.71
N ARG A 133 9.45 12.46 -5.60
CA ARG A 133 8.11 11.92 -5.95
C ARG A 133 8.01 10.42 -5.75
N ALA A 134 9.15 9.74 -5.84
CA ALA A 134 9.24 8.29 -5.71
C ALA A 134 9.38 7.88 -4.25
N VAL A 135 8.48 7.01 -3.77
CA VAL A 135 8.52 6.49 -2.38
C VAL A 135 9.83 5.76 -2.09
N ARG A 136 10.36 5.05 -3.08
CA ARG A 136 11.64 4.33 -2.93
C ARG A 136 12.79 5.29 -2.63
N GLU A 137 12.90 6.37 -3.38
CA GLU A 137 13.94 7.40 -3.18
C GLU A 137 13.85 8.02 -1.78
N PHE A 138 12.64 8.34 -1.33
CA PHE A 138 12.39 8.81 0.03
C PHE A 138 12.87 7.82 1.08
N LEU A 139 12.51 6.52 0.93
CA LEU A 139 12.88 5.49 1.91
C LEU A 139 14.39 5.19 1.91
N GLU A 140 15.08 5.29 0.78
CA GLU A 140 16.54 5.13 0.69
C GLU A 140 17.30 6.22 1.45
N GLY A 141 16.71 7.41 1.60
CA GLY A 141 17.22 8.53 2.39
C GLY A 141 16.69 8.60 3.83
N THR A 142 15.93 7.60 4.28
CA THR A 142 15.28 7.59 5.60
C THR A 142 15.91 6.53 6.50
N ASP A 143 16.40 6.94 7.68
CA ASP A 143 16.89 6.01 8.70
C ASP A 143 15.73 5.26 9.37
N GLY A 144 16.01 4.04 9.87
CA GLY A 144 15.03 3.22 10.58
C GLY A 144 14.02 2.50 9.68
N VAL A 145 14.30 2.33 8.40
CA VAL A 145 13.49 1.50 7.49
C VAL A 145 13.91 0.05 7.58
N GLU A 146 12.99 -0.82 7.97
CA GLU A 146 13.19 -2.27 7.96
C GLU A 146 12.68 -2.88 6.66
N TYR A 147 13.44 -3.81 6.08
CA TYR A 147 13.03 -4.58 4.91
C TYR A 147 12.85 -6.05 5.27
N VAL A 148 11.67 -6.61 4.97
CA VAL A 148 11.31 -8.01 5.21
C VAL A 148 11.20 -8.77 3.89
N GLY A 149 11.71 -9.99 3.84
CA GLY A 149 11.80 -10.76 2.60
C GLY A 149 11.42 -12.22 2.74
N GLU A 150 12.22 -13.02 3.42
CA GLU A 150 12.00 -14.46 3.56
C GLU A 150 10.70 -14.80 4.31
N GLU A 151 10.33 -13.97 5.26
CA GLU A 151 9.12 -14.08 6.06
C GLU A 151 7.83 -14.01 5.25
N LEU A 152 7.87 -13.38 4.07
CA LEU A 152 6.71 -13.25 3.17
C LEU A 152 6.10 -14.62 2.83
N ARG A 153 6.92 -15.65 2.71
CA ARG A 153 6.48 -17.02 2.39
C ARG A 153 5.51 -17.61 3.44
N ARG A 154 5.50 -17.06 4.64
CA ARG A 154 4.56 -17.47 5.70
C ARG A 154 3.12 -17.07 5.39
N PHE A 155 2.92 -16.10 4.51
CA PHE A 155 1.64 -15.51 4.17
C PHE A 155 1.13 -15.90 2.78
N GLY A 156 1.94 -16.58 1.99
CA GLY A 156 1.65 -17.06 0.64
C GLY A 156 2.85 -16.96 -0.30
N ASP A 157 2.61 -17.15 -1.59
CA ASP A 157 3.64 -16.91 -2.62
C ASP A 157 3.95 -15.40 -2.69
N PRO A 158 5.20 -14.97 -2.40
CA PRO A 158 5.55 -13.55 -2.41
C PRO A 158 5.31 -12.87 -3.76
N GLU A 159 5.43 -13.59 -4.87
CA GLU A 159 5.17 -13.03 -6.20
C GLU A 159 3.69 -12.68 -6.39
N LEU A 160 2.78 -13.47 -5.83
CA LEU A 160 1.34 -13.20 -5.84
C LEU A 160 0.96 -12.14 -4.80
N LEU A 161 1.45 -12.28 -3.56
CA LEU A 161 1.18 -11.33 -2.46
C LEU A 161 1.47 -9.89 -2.86
N LEU A 162 2.56 -9.66 -3.61
CA LEU A 162 3.07 -8.35 -3.99
C LEU A 162 2.72 -7.97 -5.44
N MET A 163 1.85 -8.75 -6.09
CA MET A 163 1.43 -8.53 -7.46
C MET A 163 0.50 -7.33 -7.57
N ASN A 164 0.84 -6.40 -8.48
CA ASN A 164 -0.04 -5.33 -8.94
C ASN A 164 -0.61 -5.67 -10.32
N VAL A 165 -1.89 -5.41 -10.53
CA VAL A 165 -2.53 -5.57 -11.85
C VAL A 165 -2.39 -4.26 -12.63
N ASN A 166 -1.34 -4.14 -13.46
CA ASN A 166 -1.03 -2.92 -14.22
C ASN A 166 -1.28 -3.06 -15.73
N SER A 167 -1.34 -4.29 -16.23
CA SER A 167 -1.50 -4.60 -17.65
C SER A 167 -2.58 -5.68 -17.88
N PRO A 168 -3.08 -5.84 -19.12
CA PRO A 168 -3.97 -6.96 -19.46
C PRO A 168 -3.37 -8.33 -19.12
N ARG A 169 -2.06 -8.50 -19.29
CA ARG A 169 -1.35 -9.73 -18.93
C ARG A 169 -1.39 -10.02 -17.44
N ASP A 170 -1.22 -8.97 -16.61
CA ASP A 170 -1.34 -9.12 -15.15
C ASP A 170 -2.76 -9.53 -14.76
N LEU A 171 -3.77 -8.93 -15.41
CA LEU A 171 -5.17 -9.27 -15.19
C LEU A 171 -5.48 -10.72 -15.54
N GLU A 172 -5.02 -11.21 -16.69
CA GLU A 172 -5.18 -12.60 -17.08
C GLU A 172 -4.51 -13.56 -16.08
N ARG A 173 -3.31 -13.20 -15.61
CA ARG A 173 -2.62 -13.96 -14.56
C ARG A 173 -3.43 -13.95 -13.27
N ALA A 174 -3.87 -12.79 -12.81
CA ALA A 174 -4.66 -12.67 -11.59
C ALA A 174 -5.95 -13.51 -11.65
N ARG A 175 -6.65 -13.50 -12.78
CA ARG A 175 -7.87 -14.32 -12.97
C ARG A 175 -7.59 -15.81 -12.93
N ARG A 176 -6.49 -16.27 -13.51
CA ARG A 176 -6.09 -17.69 -13.44
C ARG A 176 -5.77 -18.14 -12.00
N GLU A 177 -5.07 -17.30 -11.26
CA GLU A 177 -4.69 -17.61 -9.87
C GLU A 177 -5.91 -17.57 -8.91
N ALA A 178 -6.84 -16.64 -9.12
CA ALA A 178 -8.07 -16.55 -8.32
C ALA A 178 -9.07 -17.69 -8.59
N GLY A 179 -8.95 -18.40 -9.72
CA GLY A 179 -9.80 -19.55 -10.08
C GLY A 179 -9.25 -20.91 -9.61
N ARG A 180 -8.13 -20.95 -8.92
CA ARG A 180 -7.51 -22.16 -8.36
C ARG A 180 -7.92 -22.40 -6.92
#